data_0f1d6e3b170b8fd8975b7f66e693659c
#
_entry.id   0f1d6e3b170b8fd8975b7f66e693659c
#
_cell.length_a   1.000
_cell.length_b   1.000
_cell.length_c   1.000
_cell.angle_alpha   90.00
_cell.angle_beta   90.00
_cell.angle_gamma   90.00
#
_symmetry.space_group_name_H-M   'P 1'
#
loop_
_entity.id
_entity.type
_entity.pdbx_description
1 polymer ?
#
loop_
_entity_poly.entity_id
_entity_poly.type
_entity_poly.pdbx_seq_one_letter_code
_entity_poly.pdbx_strand_id
1 'polypeptide(L)'
;MRSTARHHLHSHSTQGIPEKGPLLHALSAYWFDLLTPSILPSHLLATSWDAFPRELQQALAPVRGQVEGRAMLVKRARVLPIEAIVRGYITGSAWREYQRSGTVHGIAMPAGMQESQAFPEPLFTPSTKAEQGEHDENIHPDKGE
;
A
#
# COMPACT_ATOMS: atom_id res chain seq x y z
N MET A 1 4.94 18.03 -3.98
CA MET A 1 4.54 16.73 -3.40
C MET A 1 4.42 15.73 -4.53
N ARG A 2 5.29 14.75 -4.61
CA ARG A 2 5.26 13.74 -5.68
C ARG A 2 4.48 12.53 -5.17
N SER A 3 3.47 12.11 -5.92
CA SER A 3 2.69 10.89 -5.68
C SER A 3 3.62 9.68 -5.61
N THR A 4 3.68 9.02 -4.47
CA THR A 4 4.50 7.83 -4.21
C THR A 4 3.81 6.53 -4.63
N ALA A 5 3.09 6.52 -5.74
CA ALA A 5 2.57 5.28 -6.32
C ALA A 5 3.53 4.76 -7.40
N ARG A 6 4.75 4.38 -7.00
CA ARG A 6 5.64 3.57 -7.84
C ARG A 6 5.85 2.22 -7.18
N HIS A 7 4.94 1.29 -7.41
CA HIS A 7 5.21 -0.11 -7.14
C HIS A 7 5.68 -0.82 -8.40
N HIS A 8 6.93 -1.23 -8.37
CA HIS A 8 7.57 -2.38 -9.00
C HIS A 8 6.95 -2.95 -10.28
N LEU A 9 7.16 -2.28 -11.38
CA LEU A 9 7.37 -2.92 -12.67
C LEU A 9 8.65 -2.34 -13.25
N HIS A 10 9.63 -3.16 -13.53
CA HIS A 10 10.93 -2.80 -14.12
C HIS A 10 10.85 -2.29 -15.57
N SER A 11 9.77 -1.61 -15.91
CA SER A 11 9.67 -0.80 -17.11
C SER A 11 9.21 0.59 -16.69
N HIS A 12 10.10 1.55 -16.75
CA HIS A 12 9.73 2.96 -16.67
C HIS A 12 8.89 3.31 -17.89
N SER A 13 7.58 3.06 -17.84
CA SER A 13 6.67 3.65 -18.79
C SER A 13 6.74 5.17 -18.60
N THR A 14 7.18 5.88 -19.63
CA THR A 14 7.19 7.34 -19.66
C THR A 14 5.78 7.91 -19.74
N GLN A 15 4.78 7.07 -20.02
CA GLN A 15 3.37 7.43 -20.08
C GLN A 15 2.63 6.81 -18.90
N GLY A 16 1.84 7.62 -18.20
CA GLY A 16 0.91 7.15 -17.17
C GLY A 16 -0.21 6.33 -17.80
N ILE A 17 -0.72 5.34 -17.06
CA ILE A 17 -1.94 4.60 -17.47
C ILE A 17 -3.14 5.53 -17.24
N PRO A 18 -3.92 5.85 -18.28
CA PRO A 18 -5.13 6.66 -18.13
C PRO A 18 -6.05 6.07 -17.04
N GLU A 19 -6.73 6.94 -16.30
CA GLU A 19 -7.70 6.60 -15.25
C GLU A 19 -7.17 5.78 -14.05
N LYS A 20 -5.92 5.32 -14.04
CA LYS A 20 -5.36 4.56 -12.93
C LYS A 20 -5.37 5.35 -11.61
N GLY A 21 -5.05 6.64 -11.65
CA GLY A 21 -5.05 7.50 -10.46
C GLY A 21 -6.43 7.62 -9.82
N PRO A 22 -7.48 8.04 -10.56
CA PRO A 22 -8.86 8.08 -10.07
C PRO A 22 -9.35 6.72 -9.56
N LEU A 23 -9.05 5.62 -10.25
CA LEU A 23 -9.45 4.28 -9.82
C LEU A 23 -8.81 3.90 -8.48
N LEU A 24 -7.51 4.11 -8.33
CA LEU A 24 -6.81 3.82 -7.06
C LEU A 24 -7.28 4.71 -5.92
N HIS A 25 -7.59 5.98 -6.21
CA HIS A 25 -8.18 6.90 -5.24
C HIS A 25 -9.56 6.41 -4.77
N ALA A 26 -10.46 6.08 -5.70
CA ALA A 26 -11.80 5.59 -5.38
C ALA A 26 -11.75 4.28 -4.56
N LEU A 27 -10.88 3.35 -4.95
CA LEU A 27 -10.68 2.09 -4.23
C LEU A 27 -10.15 2.32 -2.80
N SER A 28 -9.19 3.24 -2.63
CA SER A 28 -8.67 3.59 -1.30
C SER A 28 -9.74 4.25 -0.44
N ALA A 29 -10.54 5.17 -1.00
CA ALA A 29 -11.65 5.81 -0.29
C ALA A 29 -12.67 4.77 0.20
N TYR A 30 -13.06 3.83 -0.66
CA TYR A 30 -13.96 2.73 -0.32
C TYR A 30 -13.44 1.90 0.87
N TRP A 31 -12.15 1.52 0.86
CA TRP A 31 -11.58 0.76 1.96
C TRP A 31 -11.49 1.56 3.25
N PHE A 32 -11.16 2.85 3.19
CA PHE A 32 -11.21 3.71 4.37
C PHE A 32 -12.62 3.80 4.96
N ASP A 33 -13.64 4.00 4.13
CA ASP A 33 -15.04 4.07 4.60
C ASP A 33 -15.49 2.75 5.21
N LEU A 34 -15.08 1.61 4.65
CA LEU A 34 -15.43 0.28 5.16
C LEU A 34 -14.75 -0.04 6.50
N LEU A 35 -13.47 0.32 6.65
CA LEU A 35 -12.66 -0.05 7.81
C LEU A 35 -12.72 0.97 8.94
N THR A 36 -13.02 2.21 8.63
CA THR A 36 -13.15 3.31 9.60
C THR A 36 -14.65 3.65 9.77
N PRO A 37 -15.20 3.83 10.94
CA PRO A 37 -14.59 3.85 12.29
C PRO A 37 -14.62 2.49 13.02
N SER A 38 -15.16 1.43 12.39
CA SER A 38 -15.51 0.19 13.09
C SER A 38 -14.32 -0.68 13.50
N ILE A 39 -13.20 -0.59 12.77
CA ILE A 39 -12.04 -1.42 13.02
C ILE A 39 -10.86 -0.58 13.52
N LEU A 40 -10.48 0.48 12.80
CA LEU A 40 -9.33 1.33 13.12
C LEU A 40 -9.61 2.81 12.84
N PRO A 41 -9.15 3.74 13.71
CA PRO A 41 -9.14 5.15 13.35
C PRO A 41 -8.19 5.40 12.18
N SER A 42 -8.60 6.27 11.25
CA SER A 42 -7.81 6.62 10.06
C SER A 42 -7.17 8.00 10.19
N HIS A 43 -6.11 8.21 9.40
CA HIS A 43 -5.53 9.52 9.17
C HIS A 43 -6.28 10.33 8.09
N LEU A 44 -7.23 9.71 7.39
CA LEU A 44 -8.01 10.35 6.34
C LEU A 44 -8.93 11.44 6.91
N LEU A 45 -8.94 12.61 6.27
CA LEU A 45 -9.78 13.74 6.61
C LEU A 45 -10.84 14.02 5.53
N ALA A 46 -10.44 13.95 4.25
CA ALA A 46 -11.36 14.17 3.14
C ALA A 46 -10.83 13.53 1.84
N THR A 47 -11.77 13.07 1.01
CA THR A 47 -11.49 12.45 -0.31
C THR A 47 -12.07 13.26 -1.47
N SER A 48 -13.04 14.14 -1.21
CA SER A 48 -13.68 14.94 -2.24
C SER A 48 -13.23 16.39 -2.19
N TRP A 49 -13.23 17.06 -3.34
CA TRP A 49 -12.90 18.47 -3.47
C TRP A 49 -13.75 19.35 -2.53
N ASP A 50 -15.05 19.11 -2.47
CA ASP A 50 -15.96 19.95 -1.70
C ASP A 50 -15.78 19.79 -0.18
N ALA A 51 -15.19 18.69 0.25
CA ALA A 51 -14.85 18.46 1.66
C ALA A 51 -13.49 19.07 2.08
N PHE A 52 -12.72 19.61 1.14
CA PHE A 52 -11.48 20.30 1.47
C PHE A 52 -11.76 21.68 2.07
N PRO A 53 -10.94 22.16 3.03
CA PRO A 53 -11.01 23.52 3.54
C PRO A 53 -10.95 24.57 2.42
N ARG A 54 -11.68 25.67 2.55
CA ARG A 54 -11.76 26.71 1.53
C ARG A 54 -10.39 27.27 1.11
N GLU A 55 -9.50 27.46 2.06
CA GLU A 55 -8.15 27.94 1.81
C GLU A 55 -7.36 26.98 0.91
N LEU A 56 -7.54 25.67 1.15
CA LEU A 56 -6.90 24.63 0.34
C LEU A 56 -7.51 24.57 -1.07
N GLN A 57 -8.85 24.68 -1.18
CA GLN A 57 -9.52 24.75 -2.49
C GLN A 57 -9.03 25.96 -3.30
N GLN A 58 -8.91 27.13 -2.68
CA GLN A 58 -8.40 28.34 -3.33
C GLN A 58 -6.95 28.16 -3.79
N ALA A 59 -6.07 27.62 -2.95
CA ALA A 59 -4.68 27.37 -3.28
C ALA A 59 -4.50 26.36 -4.42
N LEU A 60 -5.36 25.35 -4.50
CA LEU A 60 -5.31 24.30 -5.50
C LEU A 60 -6.18 24.56 -6.74
N ALA A 61 -6.98 25.64 -6.76
CA ALA A 61 -7.86 25.99 -7.87
C ALA A 61 -7.18 25.95 -9.26
N PRO A 62 -5.95 26.50 -9.43
CA PRO A 62 -5.28 26.48 -10.73
C PRO A 62 -4.95 25.07 -11.24
N VAL A 63 -4.89 24.06 -10.36
CA VAL A 63 -4.55 22.68 -10.68
C VAL A 63 -5.68 21.71 -10.32
N ARG A 64 -6.90 22.21 -10.11
CA ARG A 64 -8.06 21.40 -9.70
C ARG A 64 -8.22 20.14 -10.56
N GLY A 65 -8.17 20.24 -11.88
CA GLY A 65 -8.31 19.09 -12.77
C GLY A 65 -7.23 18.00 -12.64
N GLN A 66 -6.10 18.34 -11.99
CA GLN A 66 -5.03 17.36 -11.69
C GLN A 66 -5.18 16.72 -10.31
N VAL A 67 -5.91 17.35 -9.40
CA VAL A 67 -6.03 16.98 -7.98
C VAL A 67 -7.35 16.31 -7.67
N GLU A 68 -8.46 16.82 -8.23
CA GLU A 68 -9.80 16.31 -7.99
C GLU A 68 -9.93 14.83 -8.40
N GLY A 69 -10.47 14.00 -7.50
CA GLY A 69 -10.56 12.55 -7.68
C GLY A 69 -9.23 11.79 -7.66
N ARG A 70 -8.12 12.45 -7.26
CA ARG A 70 -6.77 11.84 -7.21
C ARG A 70 -6.00 12.17 -5.95
N ALA A 71 -6.50 13.08 -5.13
CA ALA A 71 -5.86 13.52 -3.91
C ALA A 71 -6.77 13.32 -2.70
N MET A 72 -6.15 13.05 -1.57
CA MET A 72 -6.80 12.93 -0.27
C MET A 72 -6.18 13.93 0.69
N LEU A 73 -7.00 14.53 1.54
CA LEU A 73 -6.55 15.29 2.68
C LEU A 73 -6.38 14.34 3.86
N VAL A 74 -5.20 14.33 4.45
CA VAL A 74 -4.86 13.44 5.54
C VAL A 74 -4.20 14.18 6.70
N LYS A 75 -4.30 13.65 7.91
CA LYS A 75 -3.51 14.11 9.04
C LYS A 75 -2.02 13.86 8.76
N ARG A 76 -1.18 14.82 9.08
CA ARG A 76 0.27 14.60 9.02
C ARG A 76 0.67 13.63 10.14
N ALA A 77 1.30 12.54 9.77
CA ALA A 77 1.77 11.52 10.70
C ALA A 77 3.23 11.14 10.37
N ARG A 78 3.92 10.60 11.37
CA ARG A 78 5.23 9.97 11.15
C ARG A 78 5.01 8.58 10.58
N VAL A 79 5.58 8.31 9.42
CA VAL A 79 5.54 6.99 8.79
C VAL A 79 6.50 6.06 9.56
N LEU A 80 6.04 4.87 9.88
CA LEU A 80 6.89 3.83 10.43
C LEU A 80 7.80 3.28 9.32
N PRO A 81 9.04 2.85 9.63
CA PRO A 81 10.00 2.37 8.63
C PRO A 81 9.73 0.92 8.18
N ILE A 82 8.50 0.47 8.30
CA ILE A 82 8.06 -0.87 7.89
C ILE A 82 6.80 -0.80 7.05
N GLU A 83 6.64 -1.77 6.16
CA GLU A 83 5.36 -2.08 5.52
C GLU A 83 4.72 -3.26 6.25
N ALA A 84 3.57 -3.02 6.89
CA ALA A 84 2.78 -4.05 7.56
C ALA A 84 1.91 -4.76 6.53
N ILE A 85 2.28 -5.99 6.18
CA ILE A 85 1.58 -6.80 5.18
C ILE A 85 1.01 -8.04 5.85
N VAL A 86 -0.27 -8.30 5.64
CA VAL A 86 -0.92 -9.56 6.03
C VAL A 86 -1.29 -10.32 4.77
N ARG A 87 -0.80 -11.55 4.64
CA ARG A 87 -1.03 -12.40 3.47
C ARG A 87 -1.99 -13.53 3.80
N GLY A 88 -3.06 -13.66 2.99
CA GLY A 88 -3.94 -14.82 3.02
C GLY A 88 -3.47 -15.96 2.12
N TYR A 89 -2.59 -15.67 1.14
CA TYR A 89 -2.18 -16.60 0.09
C TYR A 89 -0.69 -16.52 -0.18
N ILE A 90 -0.07 -17.63 -0.54
CA ILE A 90 1.34 -17.70 -0.91
C ILE A 90 1.55 -17.29 -2.37
N THR A 91 1.88 -16.02 -2.60
CA THR A 91 2.08 -15.43 -3.94
C THR A 91 3.33 -14.53 -3.98
N GLY A 92 3.76 -14.17 -5.18
CA GLY A 92 4.79 -13.12 -5.42
C GLY A 92 6.11 -13.40 -4.72
N SER A 93 6.60 -12.47 -3.90
CA SER A 93 7.88 -12.63 -3.18
C SER A 93 7.87 -13.77 -2.19
N ALA A 94 6.75 -14.01 -1.51
CA ALA A 94 6.59 -15.12 -0.57
C ALA A 94 6.69 -16.48 -1.27
N TRP A 95 6.07 -16.63 -2.47
CA TRP A 95 6.20 -17.85 -3.25
C TRP A 95 7.64 -18.10 -3.72
N ARG A 96 8.33 -17.07 -4.21
CA ARG A 96 9.75 -17.18 -4.63
C ARG A 96 10.67 -17.57 -3.48
N GLU A 97 10.43 -17.04 -2.27
CA GLU A 97 11.19 -17.42 -1.09
C GLU A 97 10.92 -18.88 -0.72
N TYR A 98 9.65 -19.29 -0.68
CA TYR A 98 9.24 -20.65 -0.37
C TYR A 98 9.87 -21.68 -1.32
N GLN A 99 9.86 -21.43 -2.63
CA GLN A 99 10.50 -22.32 -3.60
C GLN A 99 12.01 -22.49 -3.36
N ARG A 100 12.67 -21.47 -2.83
CA ARG A 100 14.12 -21.47 -2.61
C ARG A 100 14.52 -22.08 -1.26
N SER A 101 13.77 -21.82 -0.21
CA SER A 101 14.15 -22.13 1.16
C SER A 101 13.08 -22.86 1.99
N GLY A 102 11.87 -23.05 1.46
CA GLY A 102 10.76 -23.62 2.23
C GLY A 102 10.20 -22.68 3.30
N THR A 103 10.58 -21.39 3.25
CA THR A 103 10.17 -20.38 4.24
C THR A 103 9.37 -19.24 3.59
N VAL A 104 8.63 -18.51 4.40
CA VAL A 104 8.01 -17.23 4.06
C VAL A 104 8.36 -16.23 5.14
N HIS A 105 9.10 -15.19 4.81
CA HIS A 105 9.67 -14.21 5.76
C HIS A 105 10.44 -14.87 6.91
N GLY A 106 11.20 -15.94 6.58
CA GLY A 106 11.95 -16.73 7.55
C GLY A 106 11.13 -17.75 8.36
N ILE A 107 9.80 -17.76 8.24
CA ILE A 107 8.93 -18.73 8.90
C ILE A 107 8.88 -20.02 8.07
N ALA A 108 9.18 -21.16 8.69
CA ALA A 108 9.11 -22.46 8.00
C ALA A 108 7.66 -22.80 7.62
N MET A 109 7.46 -23.20 6.36
CA MET A 109 6.16 -23.55 5.81
C MET A 109 6.05 -25.07 5.57
N PRO A 110 4.83 -25.62 5.59
CA PRO A 110 4.60 -27.03 5.21
C PRO A 110 5.16 -27.33 3.82
N ALA A 111 5.73 -28.52 3.64
CA ALA A 111 6.18 -28.96 2.33
C ALA A 111 5.01 -29.21 1.36
N GLY A 112 5.25 -28.97 0.07
CA GLY A 112 4.26 -29.26 -0.98
C GLY A 112 3.20 -28.19 -1.20
N MET A 113 3.36 -26.99 -0.63
CA MET A 113 2.47 -25.88 -0.95
C MET A 113 2.54 -25.50 -2.43
N GLN A 114 1.43 -25.07 -2.99
CA GLN A 114 1.32 -24.61 -4.37
C GLN A 114 1.22 -23.08 -4.45
N GLU A 115 1.60 -22.52 -5.58
CA GLU A 115 1.43 -21.09 -5.83
C GLU A 115 -0.05 -20.70 -5.73
N SER A 116 -0.30 -19.57 -5.07
CA SER A 116 -1.64 -19.07 -4.77
C SER A 116 -2.47 -19.93 -3.79
N GLN A 117 -1.86 -20.90 -3.14
CA GLN A 117 -2.53 -21.64 -2.08
C GLN A 117 -2.81 -20.72 -0.88
N ALA A 118 -3.99 -20.88 -0.27
CA ALA A 118 -4.32 -20.19 0.97
C ALA A 118 -3.45 -20.70 2.13
N PHE A 119 -3.02 -19.78 3.01
CA PHE A 119 -2.47 -20.16 4.30
C PHE A 119 -3.60 -20.67 5.22
N PRO A 120 -3.33 -21.59 6.16
CA PRO A 120 -4.32 -22.00 7.17
C PRO A 120 -4.85 -20.82 7.98
N GLU A 121 -3.98 -19.85 8.26
CA GLU A 121 -4.29 -18.57 8.90
C GLU A 121 -3.54 -17.45 8.18
N PRO A 122 -4.09 -16.22 8.14
CA PRO A 122 -3.38 -15.08 7.57
C PRO A 122 -2.01 -14.87 8.24
N LEU A 123 -0.98 -14.68 7.42
CA LEU A 123 0.40 -14.56 7.88
C LEU A 123 0.86 -13.11 7.84
N PHE A 124 1.37 -12.61 8.97
CA PHE A 124 2.03 -11.30 9.01
C PHE A 124 3.42 -11.40 8.39
N THR A 125 3.67 -10.62 7.36
CA THR A 125 4.87 -10.70 6.52
C THR A 125 5.42 -9.30 6.27
N PRO A 126 5.98 -8.64 7.29
CA PRO A 126 6.46 -7.28 7.19
C PRO A 126 7.68 -7.18 6.25
N SER A 127 7.87 -6.00 5.67
CA SER A 127 9.10 -5.63 4.98
C SER A 127 9.63 -4.29 5.47
N THR A 128 10.90 -4.03 5.26
CA THR A 128 11.47 -2.71 5.49
C THR A 128 10.83 -1.73 4.51
N LYS A 129 10.76 -0.46 4.88
CA LYS A 129 10.45 0.61 3.96
C LYS A 129 11.75 1.26 3.54
N ALA A 130 12.29 0.79 2.40
CA ALA A 130 13.56 1.27 1.87
C ALA A 130 13.52 2.76 1.51
N GLU A 131 14.67 3.40 1.54
CA GLU A 131 14.83 4.76 1.01
C GLU A 131 14.65 4.80 -0.52
N GLN A 132 14.46 6.00 -1.06
CA GLN A 132 14.20 6.15 -2.48
C GLN A 132 15.39 5.67 -3.33
N GLY A 133 15.19 4.58 -4.06
CA GLY A 133 16.19 3.95 -4.93
C GLY A 133 16.68 2.58 -4.46
N GLU A 134 16.30 2.18 -3.26
CA GLU A 134 16.56 0.86 -2.71
C GLU A 134 15.31 -0.04 -2.78
N HIS A 135 15.48 -1.33 -2.56
CA HIS A 135 14.39 -2.30 -2.52
C HIS A 135 13.99 -2.63 -1.10
N ASP A 136 12.67 -2.75 -0.87
CA ASP A 136 12.15 -3.26 0.39
C ASP A 136 12.61 -4.70 0.61
N GLU A 137 13.12 -4.98 1.82
CA GLU A 137 13.59 -6.30 2.21
C GLU A 137 12.56 -6.99 3.11
N ASN A 138 12.31 -8.27 2.85
CA ASN A 138 11.50 -9.10 3.74
C ASN A 138 12.18 -9.20 5.11
N ILE A 139 11.44 -8.96 6.18
CA ILE A 139 11.92 -9.13 7.55
C ILE A 139 11.07 -10.16 8.28
N HIS A 140 11.70 -10.87 9.25
CA HIS A 140 10.97 -11.78 10.11
C HIS A 140 9.97 -10.99 10.97
N PRO A 141 8.74 -11.50 11.21
CA PRO A 141 7.73 -10.80 12.01
C PRO A 141 8.23 -10.27 13.36
N ASP A 142 9.02 -11.05 14.08
CA ASP A 142 9.57 -10.68 15.40
C ASP A 142 10.53 -9.45 15.35
N LYS A 143 10.99 -9.07 14.16
CA LYS A 143 11.82 -7.86 13.94
C LYS A 143 11.01 -6.65 13.49
N GLY A 144 9.73 -6.85 13.25
CA GLY A 144 8.79 -5.79 12.82
C GLY A 144 7.98 -5.19 13.97
N GLU A 145 8.26 -5.61 15.22
CA GLU A 145 7.63 -5.10 16.43
C GLU A 145 8.39 -3.91 17.04
#